data_a5d68a075e689df6c095bacabb6539d5
#
_entry.id   a5d68a075e689df6c095bacabb6539d5
#
_cell.length_a   1.000
_cell.length_b   1.000
_cell.length_c   1.000
_cell.angle_alpha   90.00
_cell.angle_beta   90.00
_cell.angle_gamma   90.00
#
_symmetry.space_group_name_H-M   'P 1'
#
loop_
_entity.id
_entity.type
_entity.pdbx_description
1 polymer ?
#
loop_
_entity_poly.entity_id
_entity_poly.type
_entity_poly.pdbx_seq_one_letter_code
_entity_poly.pdbx_strand_id
1 'polypeptide(L)'
;VKGRNNYICLRKVYNLHSEGGALIEEKDRQQLNDLLVWAVKTRDGSKSDLNFVPQEDAWEAIQSEADQCTRLKCRFYNECFFYIARRSAASADVLVVNHYLLMIDLIVRKEMKGHDTVAILPPFKKIIIDEAHHLESVATSNLGYTISRFRIIKLLGRLVSLKDNKKGLLQYLKSKLRDVTSAHDSSIAKDITDRINAEILEARQRLYEIVEEVFEEITAAISNHITNEALKKDEEHKLRITSNLTSTELWLGTIEPKLKILSIAIHKFVSLLKALLDEIGELSKKSHDILSSVLIDIISCKMRLKLVANDISLFINEDERCCKWMEVKRYKGNPIVRFFSAPLSVSEDLKTCLYDSYKTIILTSATLAIGKSFKFYRDSIGLHQMPQNRFSELILDSPFDFKRQAIIGIPTDISEPKESGYVPDLEKNILKTVEISQGRALILFTSYSLLDNLYLKLEPRITQLGYTCLKQGMDNRHSL
;
A
#
# COMPACT_ATOMS: atom_id res chain seq x y z
N VAL A 1 3.65 -7.20 -16.37
CA VAL A 1 2.28 -7.14 -15.79
C VAL A 1 2.32 -6.32 -14.51
N LYS A 2 1.38 -5.38 -14.35
CA LYS A 2 1.30 -4.49 -13.18
C LYS A 2 0.11 -4.85 -12.31
N GLY A 3 0.18 -4.51 -11.01
CA GLY A 3 -0.95 -4.64 -10.10
C GLY A 3 -2.12 -3.73 -10.52
N ARG A 4 -3.34 -4.10 -10.12
CA ARG A 4 -4.58 -3.42 -10.51
C ARG A 4 -4.56 -1.90 -10.21
N ASN A 5 -4.04 -1.51 -9.06
CA ASN A 5 -3.99 -0.10 -8.63
C ASN A 5 -3.06 0.78 -9.48
N ASN A 6 -2.30 0.17 -10.39
CA ASN A 6 -1.50 0.92 -11.36
C ASN A 6 -2.31 1.35 -12.59
N TYR A 7 -3.56 0.94 -12.74
CA TYR A 7 -4.42 1.29 -13.87
C TYR A 7 -5.56 2.19 -13.44
N ILE A 8 -5.96 3.12 -14.31
CA ILE A 8 -7.18 3.93 -14.10
C ILE A 8 -8.43 3.07 -14.27
N CYS A 9 -9.51 3.46 -13.59
CA CYS A 9 -10.83 2.90 -13.73
C CYS A 9 -11.73 3.84 -14.54
N LEU A 10 -12.05 3.47 -15.78
CA LEU A 10 -12.89 4.29 -16.66
C LEU A 10 -14.28 4.59 -16.05
N ARG A 11 -14.85 3.68 -15.24
CA ARG A 11 -16.08 3.93 -14.49
C ARG A 11 -15.93 5.09 -13.51
N LYS A 12 -14.83 5.10 -12.72
CA LYS A 12 -14.55 6.18 -11.76
C LYS A 12 -14.31 7.51 -12.49
N VAL A 13 -13.53 7.49 -13.57
CA VAL A 13 -13.26 8.66 -14.42
C VAL A 13 -14.57 9.24 -14.97
N TYR A 14 -15.44 8.40 -15.52
CA TYR A 14 -16.73 8.82 -16.03
C TYR A 14 -17.62 9.42 -14.95
N ASN A 15 -17.73 8.77 -13.79
CA ASN A 15 -18.54 9.26 -12.68
C ASN A 15 -18.06 10.65 -12.19
N LEU A 16 -16.72 10.81 -12.07
CA LEU A 16 -16.15 12.11 -11.67
C LEU A 16 -16.42 13.22 -12.69
N HIS A 17 -16.40 12.89 -13.98
CA HIS A 17 -16.70 13.84 -15.05
C HIS A 17 -18.21 14.21 -15.08
N SER A 18 -19.11 13.22 -14.95
CA SER A 18 -20.55 13.42 -15.02
C SER A 18 -21.13 14.12 -13.78
N GLU A 19 -20.46 14.03 -12.63
CA GLU A 19 -20.99 14.49 -11.32
C GLU A 19 -20.37 15.81 -10.85
N GLY A 20 -19.64 16.51 -11.70
CA GLY A 20 -19.10 17.83 -11.42
C GLY A 20 -18.15 17.91 -10.23
N GLY A 21 -17.49 16.81 -9.89
CA GLY A 21 -16.49 16.78 -8.81
C GLY A 21 -17.09 16.83 -7.40
N ALA A 22 -18.35 16.44 -7.20
CA ALA A 22 -19.03 16.41 -5.89
C ALA A 22 -18.34 15.49 -4.85
N LEU A 23 -17.41 14.63 -5.28
CA LEU A 23 -16.69 13.67 -4.44
C LEU A 23 -15.26 14.10 -4.06
N ILE A 24 -14.76 15.27 -4.52
CA ILE A 24 -13.35 15.64 -4.45
C ILE A 24 -13.13 16.99 -3.78
N GLU A 25 -12.02 17.09 -3.04
CA GLU A 25 -11.58 18.33 -2.42
C GLU A 25 -11.05 19.34 -3.45
N GLU A 26 -11.22 20.62 -3.17
CA GLU A 26 -10.89 21.71 -4.09
C GLU A 26 -9.40 21.80 -4.43
N LYS A 27 -8.52 21.46 -3.46
CA LYS A 27 -7.05 21.46 -3.66
C LYS A 27 -6.55 20.36 -4.63
N ASP A 28 -7.30 19.26 -4.75
CA ASP A 28 -6.94 18.12 -5.59
C ASP A 28 -7.58 18.23 -6.98
N ARG A 29 -8.45 19.23 -7.18
CA ARG A 29 -9.26 19.41 -8.40
C ARG A 29 -8.38 19.70 -9.62
N GLN A 30 -7.33 20.51 -9.49
CA GLN A 30 -6.46 20.83 -10.63
C GLN A 30 -5.73 19.59 -11.12
N GLN A 31 -5.07 18.87 -10.23
CA GLN A 31 -4.35 17.65 -10.61
C GLN A 31 -5.27 16.53 -11.08
N LEU A 32 -6.49 16.46 -10.54
CA LEU A 32 -7.49 15.54 -11.04
C LEU A 32 -7.92 15.90 -12.46
N ASN A 33 -8.09 17.18 -12.80
CA ASN A 33 -8.39 17.59 -14.16
C ASN A 33 -7.27 17.18 -15.12
N ASP A 34 -6.01 17.34 -14.72
CA ASP A 34 -4.86 16.89 -15.51
C ASP A 34 -4.91 15.37 -15.75
N LEU A 35 -5.25 14.60 -14.71
CA LEU A 35 -5.46 13.16 -14.80
C LEU A 35 -6.64 12.77 -15.69
N LEU A 36 -7.74 13.51 -15.65
CA LEU A 36 -8.91 13.28 -16.52
C LEU A 36 -8.58 13.57 -18.00
N VAL A 37 -7.84 14.64 -18.27
CA VAL A 37 -7.34 14.97 -19.62
C VAL A 37 -6.39 13.89 -20.13
N TRP A 38 -5.47 13.42 -19.28
CA TRP A 38 -4.58 12.31 -19.62
C TRP A 38 -5.35 10.99 -19.84
N ALA A 39 -6.37 10.71 -19.04
CA ALA A 39 -7.17 9.50 -19.15
C ALA A 39 -7.82 9.29 -20.53
N VAL A 40 -8.10 10.37 -21.25
CA VAL A 40 -8.63 10.33 -22.64
C VAL A 40 -7.54 10.05 -23.67
N LYS A 41 -6.28 10.38 -23.35
CA LYS A 41 -5.15 10.31 -24.30
C LYS A 41 -4.29 9.06 -24.12
N THR A 42 -4.29 8.46 -22.92
CA THR A 42 -3.44 7.32 -22.61
C THR A 42 -3.80 6.09 -23.43
N ARG A 43 -2.79 5.31 -23.79
CA ARG A 43 -2.96 4.05 -24.54
C ARG A 43 -3.03 2.83 -23.63
N ASP A 44 -2.35 2.86 -22.48
CA ASP A 44 -2.27 1.74 -21.53
C ASP A 44 -2.97 2.01 -20.21
N GLY A 45 -3.36 3.25 -19.91
CA GLY A 45 -4.05 3.66 -18.69
C GLY A 45 -3.28 3.42 -17.40
N SER A 46 -1.97 3.28 -17.49
CA SER A 46 -1.11 2.90 -16.37
C SER A 46 -0.45 4.13 -15.74
N LYS A 47 -0.34 4.13 -14.41
CA LYS A 47 0.34 5.20 -13.65
C LYS A 47 1.75 5.52 -14.17
N SER A 48 2.45 4.53 -14.74
CA SER A 48 3.79 4.72 -15.29
C SER A 48 3.82 5.41 -16.66
N ASP A 49 2.67 5.59 -17.32
CA ASP A 49 2.51 6.34 -18.58
C ASP A 49 2.30 7.84 -18.33
N LEU A 50 2.17 8.26 -17.07
CA LEU A 50 2.12 9.67 -16.70
C LEU A 50 3.49 10.32 -16.84
N ASN A 51 3.51 11.55 -17.32
CA ASN A 51 4.71 12.41 -17.39
C ASN A 51 4.95 13.22 -16.11
N PHE A 52 4.17 12.98 -15.07
CA PHE A 52 4.31 13.58 -13.74
C PHE A 52 3.97 12.57 -12.65
N VAL A 53 4.40 12.84 -11.42
CA VAL A 53 4.05 12.01 -10.26
C VAL A 53 2.74 12.51 -9.68
N PRO A 54 1.65 11.72 -9.78
CA PRO A 54 0.35 12.15 -9.25
C PRO A 54 0.36 12.13 -7.72
N GLN A 55 -0.35 13.07 -7.11
CA GLN A 55 -0.65 13.02 -5.68
C GLN A 55 -1.44 11.73 -5.39
N GLU A 56 -1.16 11.12 -4.24
CA GLU A 56 -1.72 9.82 -3.91
C GLU A 56 -3.25 9.84 -3.85
N ASP A 57 -3.83 10.88 -3.23
CA ASP A 57 -5.28 11.02 -3.11
C ASP A 57 -5.97 11.22 -4.48
N ALA A 58 -5.36 11.99 -5.38
CA ALA A 58 -5.88 12.19 -6.74
C ALA A 58 -5.82 10.90 -7.57
N TRP A 59 -4.71 10.13 -7.48
CA TRP A 59 -4.60 8.85 -8.16
C TRP A 59 -5.58 7.81 -7.59
N GLU A 60 -5.73 7.71 -6.28
CA GLU A 60 -6.67 6.80 -5.65
C GLU A 60 -8.14 7.07 -6.03
N ALA A 61 -8.50 8.33 -6.30
CA ALA A 61 -9.84 8.68 -6.75
C ALA A 61 -10.21 8.00 -8.08
N ILE A 62 -9.23 7.75 -8.95
CA ILE A 62 -9.45 7.19 -10.30
C ILE A 62 -8.87 5.79 -10.50
N GLN A 63 -8.01 5.30 -9.61
CA GLN A 63 -7.38 3.98 -9.77
C GLN A 63 -8.39 2.83 -9.76
N SER A 64 -8.05 1.75 -10.44
CA SER A 64 -8.82 0.50 -10.42
C SER A 64 -8.61 -0.25 -9.12
N GLU A 65 -9.70 -0.64 -8.45
CA GLU A 65 -9.68 -1.43 -7.22
C GLU A 65 -10.52 -2.70 -7.40
N ALA A 66 -10.08 -3.80 -6.76
CA ALA A 66 -10.69 -5.13 -6.99
C ALA A 66 -12.11 -5.24 -6.41
N ASP A 67 -12.29 -4.68 -5.22
CA ASP A 67 -13.53 -4.69 -4.45
C ASP A 67 -14.59 -3.69 -4.97
N GLN A 68 -14.17 -2.75 -5.82
CA GLN A 68 -15.04 -1.78 -6.48
C GLN A 68 -15.31 -2.12 -7.96
N CYS A 69 -14.95 -3.31 -8.42
CA CYS A 69 -15.01 -3.68 -9.83
C CYS A 69 -16.20 -4.60 -10.13
N THR A 70 -17.09 -4.18 -11.03
CA THR A 70 -18.24 -4.98 -11.50
C THR A 70 -17.87 -6.07 -12.51
N ARG A 71 -16.59 -6.17 -12.90
CA ARG A 71 -16.10 -7.17 -13.86
C ARG A 71 -16.91 -7.13 -15.16
N LEU A 72 -17.43 -8.25 -15.61
CA LEU A 72 -18.22 -8.40 -16.86
C LEU A 72 -19.46 -7.51 -16.93
N LYS A 73 -20.01 -7.08 -15.78
CA LYS A 73 -21.17 -6.18 -15.73
C LYS A 73 -20.80 -4.69 -15.91
N CYS A 74 -19.49 -4.36 -15.99
CA CYS A 74 -19.04 -2.99 -16.21
C CYS A 74 -19.27 -2.61 -17.67
N ARG A 75 -19.94 -1.48 -17.94
CA ARG A 75 -20.13 -0.96 -19.30
C ARG A 75 -18.82 -0.67 -20.04
N PHE A 76 -17.74 -0.42 -19.29
CA PHE A 76 -16.40 -0.19 -19.82
C PHE A 76 -15.53 -1.44 -19.85
N TYR A 77 -16.08 -2.65 -19.67
CA TYR A 77 -15.30 -3.87 -19.54
C TYR A 77 -14.36 -4.12 -20.71
N ASN A 78 -14.84 -3.91 -21.93
CA ASN A 78 -14.06 -4.15 -23.15
C ASN A 78 -12.92 -3.15 -23.34
N GLU A 79 -13.12 -1.90 -22.91
CA GLU A 79 -12.17 -0.80 -22.99
C GLU A 79 -11.30 -0.67 -21.74
N CYS A 80 -11.59 -1.46 -20.70
CA CYS A 80 -10.91 -1.38 -19.41
C CYS A 80 -9.44 -1.75 -19.55
N PHE A 81 -8.55 -0.79 -19.30
CA PHE A 81 -7.10 -0.98 -19.39
C PHE A 81 -6.58 -2.14 -18.56
N PHE A 82 -7.10 -2.32 -17.34
CA PHE A 82 -6.74 -3.46 -16.52
C PHE A 82 -7.11 -4.78 -17.19
N TYR A 83 -8.32 -4.92 -17.75
CA TYR A 83 -8.74 -6.16 -18.40
C TYR A 83 -8.09 -6.37 -19.76
N ILE A 84 -7.78 -5.30 -20.49
CA ILE A 84 -6.97 -5.38 -21.72
C ILE A 84 -5.58 -5.95 -21.37
N ALA A 85 -4.91 -5.40 -20.34
CA ALA A 85 -3.63 -5.90 -19.89
C ALA A 85 -3.70 -7.37 -19.40
N ARG A 86 -4.81 -7.79 -18.77
CA ARG A 86 -5.00 -9.19 -18.35
C ARG A 86 -5.24 -10.14 -19.50
N ARG A 87 -5.99 -9.72 -20.52
CA ARG A 87 -6.16 -10.52 -21.75
C ARG A 87 -4.84 -10.69 -22.48
N SER A 88 -4.05 -9.63 -22.63
CA SER A 88 -2.71 -9.70 -23.18
C SER A 88 -1.78 -10.61 -22.40
N ALA A 89 -1.83 -10.54 -21.05
CA ALA A 89 -1.06 -11.43 -20.20
C ALA A 89 -1.44 -12.91 -20.37
N ALA A 90 -2.73 -13.20 -20.63
CA ALA A 90 -3.22 -14.58 -20.82
C ALA A 90 -2.68 -15.24 -22.10
N SER A 91 -2.29 -14.46 -23.11
CA SER A 91 -1.73 -14.95 -24.37
C SER A 91 -0.18 -14.85 -24.42
N ALA A 92 0.48 -14.41 -23.34
CA ALA A 92 1.92 -14.25 -23.33
C ALA A 92 2.63 -15.54 -22.90
N ASP A 93 3.76 -15.84 -23.57
CA ASP A 93 4.63 -16.97 -23.22
C ASP A 93 5.45 -16.70 -21.94
N VAL A 94 5.80 -15.45 -21.68
CA VAL A 94 6.57 -15.01 -20.52
C VAL A 94 5.87 -13.83 -19.85
N LEU A 95 5.70 -13.90 -18.52
CA LEU A 95 5.15 -12.85 -17.70
C LEU A 95 6.24 -12.27 -16.81
N VAL A 96 6.52 -10.98 -16.96
CA VAL A 96 7.40 -10.23 -16.04
C VAL A 96 6.52 -9.49 -15.03
N VAL A 97 6.72 -9.79 -13.74
CA VAL A 97 5.95 -9.22 -12.62
C VAL A 97 6.89 -8.86 -11.48
N ASN A 98 6.49 -7.96 -10.59
CA ASN A 98 7.23 -7.74 -9.37
C ASN A 98 6.92 -8.83 -8.33
N HIS A 99 7.82 -9.02 -7.36
CA HIS A 99 7.69 -10.03 -6.30
C HIS A 99 6.38 -9.88 -5.51
N TYR A 100 5.94 -8.64 -5.26
CA TYR A 100 4.72 -8.36 -4.53
C TYR A 100 3.47 -8.94 -5.23
N LEU A 101 3.36 -8.72 -6.54
CA LEU A 101 2.25 -9.24 -7.33
C LEU A 101 2.28 -10.77 -7.43
N LEU A 102 3.49 -11.36 -7.57
CA LEU A 102 3.65 -12.81 -7.56
C LEU A 102 3.20 -13.38 -6.21
N MET A 103 3.66 -12.80 -5.09
CA MET A 103 3.32 -13.30 -3.76
C MET A 103 1.82 -13.25 -3.47
N ILE A 104 1.15 -12.14 -3.81
CA ILE A 104 -0.32 -12.05 -3.66
C ILE A 104 -1.01 -13.13 -4.52
N ASP A 105 -0.56 -13.35 -5.75
CA ASP A 105 -1.12 -14.38 -6.62
C ASP A 105 -0.97 -15.78 -6.02
N LEU A 106 0.20 -16.11 -5.47
CA LEU A 106 0.47 -17.38 -4.80
C LEU A 106 -0.42 -17.60 -3.56
N ILE A 107 -0.58 -16.55 -2.74
CA ILE A 107 -1.46 -16.60 -1.55
C ILE A 107 -2.91 -16.85 -1.97
N VAL A 108 -3.41 -16.11 -2.97
CA VAL A 108 -4.78 -16.30 -3.47
C VAL A 108 -4.98 -17.69 -4.04
N ARG A 109 -4.02 -18.25 -4.77
CA ARG A 109 -4.10 -19.63 -5.29
C ARG A 109 -4.14 -20.68 -4.16
N LYS A 110 -3.35 -20.47 -3.10
CA LYS A 110 -3.38 -21.31 -1.90
C LYS A 110 -4.78 -21.32 -1.27
N GLU A 111 -5.40 -20.15 -1.10
CA GLU A 111 -6.77 -20.03 -0.56
C GLU A 111 -7.83 -20.68 -1.45
N MET A 112 -7.70 -20.55 -2.77
CA MET A 112 -8.60 -21.15 -3.75
C MET A 112 -8.40 -22.66 -3.91
N LYS A 113 -7.38 -23.25 -3.29
CA LYS A 113 -6.99 -24.68 -3.43
C LYS A 113 -6.80 -25.11 -4.89
N GLY A 114 -6.33 -24.19 -5.74
CA GLY A 114 -6.18 -24.46 -7.18
C GLY A 114 -5.01 -23.68 -7.79
N HIS A 115 -3.93 -24.39 -8.14
CA HIS A 115 -2.74 -23.79 -8.75
C HIS A 115 -2.87 -23.60 -10.27
N ASP A 116 -3.71 -24.40 -10.92
CA ASP A 116 -3.97 -24.31 -12.36
C ASP A 116 -5.13 -23.34 -12.69
N THR A 117 -5.71 -22.69 -11.70
CA THR A 117 -6.81 -21.73 -11.90
C THR A 117 -6.27 -20.31 -12.14
N VAL A 118 -7.09 -19.50 -12.83
CA VAL A 118 -6.82 -18.06 -12.98
C VAL A 118 -7.09 -17.39 -11.63
N ALA A 119 -6.03 -16.94 -10.96
CA ALA A 119 -6.13 -16.11 -9.76
C ALA A 119 -5.96 -14.61 -10.14
N ILE A 120 -4.86 -14.00 -9.77
CA ILE A 120 -4.51 -12.65 -10.22
C ILE A 120 -3.76 -12.70 -11.54
N LEU A 121 -2.88 -13.71 -11.70
CA LEU A 121 -2.15 -13.99 -12.93
C LEU A 121 -2.78 -15.16 -13.70
N PRO A 122 -2.54 -15.27 -15.01
CA PRO A 122 -2.84 -16.49 -15.74
C PRO A 122 -2.15 -17.72 -15.14
N PRO A 123 -2.57 -18.96 -15.42
CA PRO A 123 -1.85 -20.16 -14.99
C PRO A 123 -0.41 -20.18 -15.53
N PHE A 124 0.53 -20.58 -14.69
CA PHE A 124 1.93 -20.76 -15.06
C PHE A 124 2.51 -22.01 -14.36
N LYS A 125 3.57 -22.58 -14.93
CA LYS A 125 4.17 -23.82 -14.44
C LYS A 125 5.62 -23.65 -13.98
N LYS A 126 6.30 -22.60 -14.45
CA LYS A 126 7.71 -22.32 -14.16
C LYS A 126 7.82 -20.91 -13.59
N ILE A 127 8.69 -20.75 -12.61
CA ILE A 127 8.91 -19.48 -11.93
C ILE A 127 10.41 -19.20 -11.92
N ILE A 128 10.78 -17.98 -12.30
CA ILE A 128 12.12 -17.44 -12.13
C ILE A 128 11.98 -16.20 -11.24
N ILE A 129 12.64 -16.21 -10.10
CA ILE A 129 12.68 -15.10 -9.15
C ILE A 129 14.08 -14.51 -9.19
N ASP A 130 14.19 -13.39 -9.87
CA ASP A 130 15.40 -12.58 -9.86
C ASP A 130 15.44 -11.71 -8.62
N GLU A 131 16.63 -11.34 -8.13
CA GLU A 131 16.80 -10.65 -6.83
C GLU A 131 16.06 -11.38 -5.69
N ALA A 132 16.20 -12.70 -5.67
CA ALA A 132 15.45 -13.58 -4.78
C ALA A 132 15.75 -13.33 -3.28
N HIS A 133 16.81 -12.57 -2.95
CA HIS A 133 17.07 -12.11 -1.59
C HIS A 133 15.92 -11.27 -1.00
N HIS A 134 15.04 -10.73 -1.83
CA HIS A 134 13.83 -10.01 -1.38
C HIS A 134 12.64 -10.92 -1.08
N LEU A 135 12.70 -12.22 -1.40
CA LEU A 135 11.55 -13.12 -1.31
C LEU A 135 10.99 -13.21 0.12
N GLU A 136 11.86 -13.36 1.11
CA GLU A 136 11.47 -13.41 2.53
C GLU A 136 10.78 -12.13 2.98
N SER A 137 11.37 -10.98 2.73
CA SER A 137 10.83 -9.68 3.14
C SER A 137 9.50 -9.36 2.46
N VAL A 138 9.37 -9.70 1.18
CA VAL A 138 8.11 -9.54 0.44
C VAL A 138 7.04 -10.49 0.96
N ALA A 139 7.37 -11.75 1.24
CA ALA A 139 6.42 -12.70 1.82
C ALA A 139 5.95 -12.23 3.21
N THR A 140 6.87 -11.84 4.08
CA THR A 140 6.57 -11.28 5.41
C THR A 140 5.64 -10.07 5.34
N SER A 141 5.90 -9.15 4.41
CA SER A 141 5.08 -7.95 4.22
C SER A 141 3.67 -8.25 3.72
N ASN A 142 3.51 -9.27 2.86
CA ASN A 142 2.22 -9.65 2.29
C ASN A 142 1.36 -10.48 3.26
N LEU A 143 1.97 -11.23 4.16
CA LEU A 143 1.30 -12.02 5.19
C LEU A 143 1.04 -11.22 6.46
N GLY A 144 1.67 -10.06 6.60
CA GLY A 144 1.46 -9.14 7.71
C GLY A 144 0.28 -8.19 7.49
N TYR A 145 -0.09 -7.45 8.55
CA TYR A 145 -1.09 -6.38 8.46
C TYR A 145 -0.67 -5.16 9.30
N THR A 146 -1.31 -4.03 8.97
CA THR A 146 -1.06 -2.75 9.65
C THR A 146 -2.38 -2.11 10.05
N ILE A 147 -2.47 -1.63 11.30
CA ILE A 147 -3.59 -0.86 11.83
C ILE A 147 -3.10 0.57 12.02
N SER A 148 -3.82 1.53 11.44
CA SER A 148 -3.50 2.95 11.59
C SER A 148 -4.77 3.80 11.61
N ARG A 149 -4.73 4.90 12.36
CA ARG A 149 -5.76 5.94 12.37
C ARG A 149 -6.11 6.41 10.95
N PHE A 150 -5.08 6.71 10.15
CA PHE A 150 -5.25 7.22 8.80
C PHE A 150 -6.08 6.29 7.90
N ARG A 151 -5.83 4.97 7.97
CA ARG A 151 -6.59 3.97 7.18
C ARG A 151 -8.08 4.00 7.52
N ILE A 152 -8.44 4.10 8.80
CA ILE A 152 -9.83 4.11 9.25
C ILE A 152 -10.51 5.42 8.84
N ILE A 153 -9.87 6.56 9.15
CA ILE A 153 -10.39 7.89 8.83
C ILE A 153 -10.61 8.07 7.34
N LYS A 154 -9.70 7.56 6.51
CA LYS A 154 -9.84 7.58 5.05
C LYS A 154 -11.10 6.83 4.58
N LEU A 155 -11.41 5.67 5.17
CA LEU A 155 -12.62 4.92 4.85
C LEU A 155 -13.89 5.68 5.30
N LEU A 156 -13.87 6.27 6.49
CA LEU A 156 -14.97 7.10 6.99
C LEU A 156 -15.15 8.38 6.15
N GLY A 157 -14.06 8.98 5.69
CA GLY A 157 -14.04 10.15 4.81
C GLY A 157 -14.61 9.87 3.41
N ARG A 158 -14.45 8.63 2.89
CA ARG A 158 -15.12 8.20 1.65
C ARG A 158 -16.63 8.09 1.79
N LEU A 159 -17.11 7.62 2.95
CA LEU A 159 -18.55 7.53 3.22
C LEU A 159 -19.21 8.92 3.34
N VAL A 160 -18.56 9.80 4.10
CA VAL A 160 -18.93 11.22 4.22
C VAL A 160 -17.64 12.02 4.33
N SER A 161 -17.47 13.03 3.49
CA SER A 161 -16.28 13.88 3.51
C SER A 161 -16.09 14.55 4.87
N LEU A 162 -14.84 14.56 5.34
CA LEU A 162 -14.46 15.17 6.63
C LEU A 162 -14.56 16.71 6.61
N LYS A 163 -14.49 17.31 5.42
CA LYS A 163 -14.50 18.77 5.24
C LYS A 163 -15.84 19.32 4.82
N ASP A 164 -16.65 18.50 4.16
CA ASP A 164 -17.95 18.91 3.62
C ASP A 164 -18.97 17.77 3.78
N ASN A 165 -19.79 17.85 4.81
CA ASN A 165 -20.80 16.84 5.11
C ASN A 165 -21.84 16.63 3.99
N LYS A 166 -21.85 17.50 2.96
CA LYS A 166 -22.71 17.35 1.77
C LYS A 166 -22.08 16.45 0.70
N LYS A 167 -20.85 15.99 0.90
CA LYS A 167 -20.09 15.15 -0.04
C LYS A 167 -19.83 13.75 0.53
N GLY A 168 -19.60 12.79 -0.33
CA GLY A 168 -19.26 11.40 -0.01
C GLY A 168 -20.30 10.40 -0.50
N LEU A 169 -19.99 9.10 -0.36
CA LEU A 169 -20.78 8.00 -0.92
C LEU A 169 -22.22 7.94 -0.38
N LEU A 170 -22.44 8.24 0.90
CA LEU A 170 -23.79 8.25 1.49
C LEU A 170 -24.63 9.40 0.96
N GLN A 171 -24.05 10.56 0.74
CA GLN A 171 -24.76 11.70 0.14
C GLN A 171 -25.07 11.44 -1.34
N TYR A 172 -24.12 10.81 -2.03
CA TYR A 172 -24.33 10.39 -3.42
C TYR A 172 -25.42 9.30 -3.54
N LEU A 173 -25.43 8.33 -2.61
CA LEU A 173 -26.53 7.35 -2.52
C LEU A 173 -27.89 8.05 -2.37
N LYS A 174 -28.00 9.02 -1.45
CA LYS A 174 -29.24 9.80 -1.26
C LYS A 174 -29.66 10.55 -2.52
N SER A 175 -28.72 11.12 -3.27
CA SER A 175 -29.04 11.77 -4.55
C SER A 175 -29.61 10.78 -5.56
N LYS A 176 -29.03 9.58 -5.67
CA LYS A 176 -29.49 8.52 -6.57
C LYS A 176 -30.81 7.88 -6.16
N LEU A 177 -31.10 7.81 -4.86
CA LEU A 177 -32.41 7.34 -4.37
C LEU A 177 -33.56 8.25 -4.82
N ARG A 178 -33.31 9.54 -5.09
CA ARG A 178 -34.32 10.46 -5.66
C ARG A 178 -34.67 10.13 -7.12
N ASP A 179 -33.77 9.48 -7.84
CA ASP A 179 -33.96 9.08 -9.24
C ASP A 179 -34.84 7.82 -9.37
N VAL A 180 -35.22 7.21 -8.23
CA VAL A 180 -36.07 6.01 -8.18
C VAL A 180 -37.54 6.47 -8.36
N THR A 181 -38.18 6.02 -9.44
CA THR A 181 -39.49 6.53 -9.89
C THR A 181 -40.68 5.59 -9.67
N SER A 182 -40.43 4.32 -9.30
CA SER A 182 -41.49 3.35 -8.99
C SER A 182 -42.19 3.74 -7.68
N ALA A 183 -43.53 3.75 -7.64
CA ALA A 183 -44.28 4.12 -6.44
C ALA A 183 -43.89 3.25 -5.21
N HIS A 184 -43.75 1.96 -5.39
CA HIS A 184 -43.30 1.02 -4.34
C HIS A 184 -41.86 1.34 -3.88
N ASP A 185 -40.91 1.43 -4.81
CA ASP A 185 -39.52 1.69 -4.51
C ASP A 185 -39.31 3.10 -3.93
N SER A 186 -40.15 4.10 -4.28
CA SER A 186 -40.05 5.45 -3.76
C SER A 186 -40.31 5.53 -2.26
N SER A 187 -41.25 4.72 -1.73
CA SER A 187 -41.47 4.65 -0.27
C SER A 187 -40.23 4.09 0.43
N ILE A 188 -39.71 2.94 -0.04
CA ILE A 188 -38.50 2.31 0.51
C ILE A 188 -37.29 3.25 0.40
N ALA A 189 -37.13 3.93 -0.73
CA ALA A 189 -36.05 4.91 -0.94
C ALA A 189 -36.10 6.09 0.03
N LYS A 190 -37.34 6.52 0.40
CA LYS A 190 -37.54 7.54 1.43
C LYS A 190 -37.12 7.02 2.81
N ASP A 191 -37.58 5.83 3.20
CA ASP A 191 -37.26 5.22 4.49
C ASP A 191 -35.73 5.01 4.63
N ILE A 192 -35.05 4.53 3.57
CA ILE A 192 -33.59 4.43 3.50
C ILE A 192 -32.94 5.82 3.68
N THR A 193 -33.45 6.85 3.01
CA THR A 193 -32.92 8.21 3.12
C THR A 193 -33.07 8.75 4.54
N ASP A 194 -34.21 8.54 5.17
CA ASP A 194 -34.50 8.97 6.53
C ASP A 194 -33.59 8.21 7.53
N ARG A 195 -33.38 6.91 7.33
CA ARG A 195 -32.44 6.11 8.12
C ARG A 195 -30.99 6.57 7.97
N ILE A 196 -30.55 6.89 6.75
CA ILE A 196 -29.21 7.45 6.54
C ILE A 196 -29.05 8.72 7.36
N ASN A 197 -30.04 9.63 7.35
CA ASN A 197 -29.99 10.90 8.07
C ASN A 197 -30.04 10.74 9.59
N ALA A 198 -30.93 9.88 10.09
CA ALA A 198 -31.18 9.75 11.53
C ALA A 198 -30.17 8.83 12.24
N GLU A 199 -29.65 7.78 11.57
CA GLU A 199 -28.86 6.75 12.22
C GLU A 199 -27.44 6.65 11.67
N ILE A 200 -27.29 6.51 10.35
CA ILE A 200 -25.99 6.14 9.74
C ILE A 200 -25.01 7.30 9.81
N LEU A 201 -25.44 8.53 9.55
CA LEU A 201 -24.57 9.70 9.60
C LEU A 201 -24.08 9.96 11.03
N GLU A 202 -24.97 9.83 12.03
CA GLU A 202 -24.62 9.98 13.43
C GLU A 202 -23.66 8.86 13.89
N ALA A 203 -23.96 7.61 13.57
CA ALA A 203 -23.10 6.48 13.90
C ALA A 203 -21.69 6.60 13.26
N ARG A 204 -21.62 7.10 12.03
CA ARG A 204 -20.35 7.39 11.37
C ARG A 204 -19.57 8.48 12.08
N GLN A 205 -20.24 9.55 12.53
CA GLN A 205 -19.61 10.65 13.26
C GLN A 205 -19.09 10.17 14.62
N ARG A 206 -19.89 9.42 15.35
CA ARG A 206 -19.48 8.79 16.63
C ARG A 206 -18.28 7.87 16.45
N LEU A 207 -18.26 7.05 15.38
CA LEU A 207 -17.11 6.20 15.12
C LEU A 207 -15.86 7.03 14.79
N TYR A 208 -16.00 8.14 14.06
CA TYR A 208 -14.87 9.05 13.81
C TYR A 208 -14.30 9.60 15.13
N GLU A 209 -15.13 10.05 16.04
CA GLU A 209 -14.74 10.58 17.36
C GLU A 209 -14.03 9.50 18.21
N ILE A 210 -14.58 8.28 18.23
CA ILE A 210 -13.93 7.14 18.92
C ILE A 210 -12.55 6.85 18.32
N VAL A 211 -12.40 6.88 16.99
CA VAL A 211 -11.09 6.66 16.34
C VAL A 211 -10.09 7.73 16.76
N GLU A 212 -10.48 9.01 16.76
CA GLU A 212 -9.62 10.11 17.21
C GLU A 212 -9.22 9.92 18.68
N GLU A 213 -10.17 9.76 19.57
CA GLU A 213 -9.96 9.59 21.01
C GLU A 213 -9.03 8.41 21.30
N VAL A 214 -9.32 7.23 20.75
CA VAL A 214 -8.54 6.01 20.98
C VAL A 214 -7.08 6.19 20.55
N PHE A 215 -6.85 6.74 19.34
CA PHE A 215 -5.47 6.94 18.86
C PHE A 215 -4.74 8.06 19.59
N GLU A 216 -5.43 9.12 20.03
CA GLU A 216 -4.84 10.19 20.83
C GLU A 216 -4.43 9.68 22.21
N GLU A 217 -5.29 8.96 22.92
CA GLU A 217 -4.99 8.41 24.25
C GLU A 217 -3.86 7.37 24.20
N ILE A 218 -3.91 6.44 23.24
CA ILE A 218 -2.82 5.47 23.08
C ILE A 218 -1.51 6.18 22.74
N THR A 219 -1.53 7.18 21.87
CA THR A 219 -0.34 7.93 21.49
C THR A 219 0.23 8.69 22.68
N ALA A 220 -0.62 9.32 23.50
CA ALA A 220 -0.21 10.01 24.71
C ALA A 220 0.41 9.04 25.74
N ALA A 221 -0.22 7.90 25.97
CA ALA A 221 0.26 6.88 26.90
C ALA A 221 1.64 6.32 26.48
N ILE A 222 1.82 6.02 25.18
CA ILE A 222 3.10 5.54 24.65
C ILE A 222 4.17 6.65 24.73
N SER A 223 3.81 7.90 24.41
CA SER A 223 4.73 9.01 24.46
C SER A 223 5.25 9.30 25.88
N ASN A 224 4.41 9.06 26.88
CA ASN A 224 4.81 9.16 28.30
C ASN A 224 5.69 7.98 28.73
N HIS A 225 5.54 6.81 28.10
CA HIS A 225 6.36 5.63 28.39
C HIS A 225 7.74 5.70 27.72
N ILE A 226 7.81 6.30 26.53
CA ILE A 226 9.08 6.57 25.83
C ILE A 226 9.64 7.86 26.39
N THR A 227 10.87 7.83 26.94
CA THR A 227 11.51 9.03 27.50
C THR A 227 11.54 10.18 26.47
N ASN A 228 11.23 11.39 26.93
CA ASN A 228 11.12 12.60 26.12
C ASN A 228 12.35 12.92 25.24
N GLU A 229 13.53 12.40 25.57
CA GLU A 229 14.75 12.57 24.75
C GLU A 229 14.71 11.77 23.45
N ALA A 230 14.12 10.57 23.47
CA ALA A 230 13.98 9.72 22.29
C ALA A 230 13.00 10.33 21.26
N LEU A 231 11.92 10.97 21.72
CA LEU A 231 10.94 11.62 20.85
C LEU A 231 11.37 13.00 20.31
N LYS A 232 12.45 13.59 20.81
CA LYS A 232 12.94 14.93 20.36
C LYS A 232 13.59 14.90 18.98
N LYS A 233 14.03 13.74 18.52
CA LYS A 233 14.54 13.55 17.15
C LYS A 233 13.39 13.03 16.30
N ASP A 234 13.25 13.46 15.05
CA ASP A 234 12.29 12.94 14.05
C ASP A 234 12.53 11.45 13.70
N GLU A 235 13.00 10.67 14.66
CA GLU A 235 13.30 9.25 14.52
C GLU A 235 12.05 8.42 14.80
N GLU A 236 11.89 7.34 14.05
CA GLU A 236 10.84 6.35 14.23
C GLU A 236 11.21 5.42 15.38
N HIS A 237 10.35 5.34 16.39
CA HIS A 237 10.53 4.44 17.54
C HIS A 237 9.68 3.20 17.38
N LYS A 238 10.31 2.02 17.50
CA LYS A 238 9.65 0.72 17.42
C LYS A 238 9.59 0.07 18.79
N LEU A 239 8.38 -0.23 19.24
CA LEU A 239 8.12 -0.93 20.48
C LEU A 239 7.59 -2.33 20.16
N ARG A 240 8.40 -3.36 20.37
CA ARG A 240 7.98 -4.75 20.20
C ARG A 240 7.03 -5.13 21.35
N ILE A 241 5.92 -5.80 21.02
CA ILE A 241 4.98 -6.33 21.99
C ILE A 241 5.50 -7.69 22.46
N THR A 242 5.84 -7.75 23.73
CA THR A 242 6.35 -8.93 24.43
C THR A 242 5.49 -9.21 25.65
N SER A 243 5.60 -10.40 26.24
CA SER A 243 4.92 -10.76 27.50
C SER A 243 5.19 -9.75 28.63
N ASN A 244 6.40 -9.18 28.67
CA ASN A 244 6.72 -8.12 29.62
C ASN A 244 5.90 -6.86 29.40
N LEU A 245 5.69 -6.45 28.14
CA LEU A 245 4.89 -5.27 27.82
C LEU A 245 3.39 -5.54 28.05
N THR A 246 2.90 -6.73 27.67
CA THR A 246 1.46 -7.07 27.82
C THR A 246 1.02 -7.22 29.28
N SER A 247 1.95 -7.38 30.23
CA SER A 247 1.67 -7.38 31.66
C SER A 247 1.73 -5.99 32.30
N THR A 248 2.07 -4.94 31.56
CA THR A 248 2.16 -3.57 32.11
C THR A 248 0.81 -2.86 32.16
N GLU A 249 0.70 -1.84 33.02
CA GLU A 249 -0.45 -0.94 33.09
C GLU A 249 -0.65 -0.18 31.76
N LEU A 250 0.41 0.13 31.02
CA LEU A 250 0.31 0.73 29.68
C LEU A 250 -0.52 -0.15 28.74
N TRP A 251 -0.30 -1.46 28.76
CA TRP A 251 -1.04 -2.39 27.92
C TRP A 251 -2.44 -2.69 28.48
N LEU A 252 -2.51 -3.19 29.70
CA LEU A 252 -3.75 -3.65 30.34
C LEU A 252 -4.72 -2.50 30.63
N GLY A 253 -4.20 -1.35 31.06
CA GLY A 253 -5.01 -0.19 31.42
C GLY A 253 -5.36 0.72 30.27
N THR A 254 -4.57 0.72 29.20
CA THR A 254 -4.79 1.67 28.09
C THR A 254 -4.89 1.00 26.72
N ILE A 255 -3.83 0.35 26.22
CA ILE A 255 -3.76 -0.06 24.81
C ILE A 255 -4.82 -1.11 24.48
N GLU A 256 -4.87 -2.19 25.23
CA GLU A 256 -5.79 -3.29 24.97
C GLU A 256 -7.27 -2.88 25.13
N PRO A 257 -7.70 -2.20 26.21
CA PRO A 257 -9.07 -1.74 26.35
C PRO A 257 -9.50 -0.78 25.25
N LYS A 258 -8.64 0.18 24.87
CA LYS A 258 -8.94 1.16 23.82
C LYS A 258 -9.05 0.49 22.43
N LEU A 259 -8.18 -0.44 22.10
CA LEU A 259 -8.29 -1.22 20.88
C LEU A 259 -9.54 -2.10 20.86
N LYS A 260 -9.95 -2.69 21.98
CA LYS A 260 -11.22 -3.43 22.10
C LYS A 260 -12.44 -2.53 21.85
N ILE A 261 -12.46 -1.35 22.46
CA ILE A 261 -13.51 -0.34 22.22
C ILE A 261 -13.59 0.01 20.73
N LEU A 262 -12.46 0.27 20.09
CA LEU A 262 -12.38 0.59 18.68
C LEU A 262 -12.90 -0.56 17.80
N SER A 263 -12.48 -1.80 18.07
CA SER A 263 -12.95 -2.97 17.31
C SER A 263 -14.46 -3.14 17.41
N ILE A 264 -15.02 -3.03 18.61
CA ILE A 264 -16.47 -3.12 18.86
C ILE A 264 -17.23 -2.01 18.13
N ALA A 265 -16.72 -0.77 18.20
CA ALA A 265 -17.34 0.38 17.52
C ALA A 265 -17.36 0.21 15.99
N ILE A 266 -16.25 -0.27 15.41
CA ILE A 266 -16.20 -0.56 13.97
C ILE A 266 -17.17 -1.69 13.61
N HIS A 267 -17.21 -2.79 14.37
CA HIS A 267 -18.14 -3.89 14.11
C HIS A 267 -19.61 -3.45 14.18
N LYS A 268 -19.95 -2.61 15.16
CA LYS A 268 -21.30 -2.02 15.30
C LYS A 268 -21.65 -1.20 14.06
N PHE A 269 -20.76 -0.33 13.61
CA PHE A 269 -20.98 0.48 12.41
C PHE A 269 -21.08 -0.37 11.13
N VAL A 270 -20.24 -1.40 10.99
CA VAL A 270 -20.30 -2.37 9.89
C VAL A 270 -21.66 -3.09 9.86
N SER A 271 -22.23 -3.42 11.02
CA SER A 271 -23.53 -4.05 11.12
C SER A 271 -24.66 -3.09 10.69
N LEU A 272 -24.56 -1.81 11.04
CA LEU A 272 -25.51 -0.78 10.56
C LEU A 272 -25.45 -0.60 9.04
N LEU A 273 -24.23 -0.54 8.47
CA LEU A 273 -24.07 -0.50 7.01
C LEU A 273 -24.58 -1.77 6.33
N LYS A 274 -24.46 -2.94 6.98
CA LYS A 274 -25.03 -4.18 6.45
C LYS A 274 -26.55 -4.10 6.41
N ALA A 275 -27.20 -3.71 7.49
CA ALA A 275 -28.66 -3.58 7.56
C ALA A 275 -29.17 -2.57 6.53
N LEU A 276 -28.49 -1.44 6.32
CA LEU A 276 -28.82 -0.47 5.27
C LEU A 276 -28.75 -1.12 3.86
N LEU A 277 -27.72 -1.91 3.60
CA LEU A 277 -27.55 -2.59 2.31
C LEU A 277 -28.59 -3.71 2.10
N ASP A 278 -29.00 -4.39 3.17
CA ASP A 278 -30.04 -5.42 3.12
C ASP A 278 -31.41 -4.79 2.76
N GLU A 279 -31.76 -3.62 3.34
CA GLU A 279 -32.97 -2.86 2.97
C GLU A 279 -32.94 -2.36 1.50
N ILE A 280 -31.79 -1.89 1.04
CA ILE A 280 -31.62 -1.51 -0.37
C ILE A 280 -31.83 -2.75 -1.26
N GLY A 281 -31.53 -3.94 -0.76
CA GLY A 281 -31.77 -5.22 -1.42
C GLY A 281 -33.24 -5.51 -1.75
N GLU A 282 -34.19 -4.88 -1.07
CA GLU A 282 -35.61 -5.03 -1.29
C GLU A 282 -36.16 -4.20 -2.49
N LEU A 283 -35.34 -3.27 -3.00
CA LEU A 283 -35.68 -2.47 -4.16
C LEU A 283 -35.74 -3.34 -5.44
N SER A 284 -36.56 -2.92 -6.41
CA SER A 284 -36.65 -3.57 -7.71
C SER A 284 -35.32 -3.59 -8.46
N LYS A 285 -35.16 -4.54 -9.38
CA LYS A 285 -33.97 -4.67 -10.21
C LYS A 285 -33.61 -3.37 -10.95
N LYS A 286 -34.60 -2.64 -11.45
CA LYS A 286 -34.40 -1.36 -12.16
C LYS A 286 -33.78 -0.31 -11.24
N SER A 287 -34.25 -0.21 -10.00
CA SER A 287 -33.71 0.68 -8.98
C SER A 287 -32.30 0.28 -8.54
N HIS A 288 -32.06 -1.03 -8.42
CA HIS A 288 -30.70 -1.56 -8.18
C HIS A 288 -29.70 -1.19 -9.28
N ASP A 289 -30.12 -1.21 -10.55
CA ASP A 289 -29.23 -0.82 -11.66
C ASP A 289 -28.81 0.65 -11.55
N ILE A 290 -29.73 1.55 -11.13
CA ILE A 290 -29.43 2.97 -10.87
C ILE A 290 -28.42 3.15 -9.74
N LEU A 291 -28.54 2.35 -8.67
CA LEU A 291 -27.73 2.45 -7.46
C LEU A 291 -26.41 1.63 -7.55
N SER A 292 -26.27 0.75 -8.53
CA SER A 292 -25.22 -0.28 -8.60
C SER A 292 -23.81 0.27 -8.39
N SER A 293 -23.51 1.43 -8.97
CA SER A 293 -22.16 2.02 -8.87
C SER A 293 -21.82 2.43 -7.43
N VAL A 294 -22.73 3.16 -6.76
CA VAL A 294 -22.49 3.65 -5.39
C VAL A 294 -22.54 2.52 -4.37
N LEU A 295 -23.39 1.50 -4.58
CA LEU A 295 -23.50 0.36 -3.70
C LEU A 295 -22.20 -0.43 -3.64
N ILE A 296 -21.54 -0.65 -4.78
CA ILE A 296 -20.23 -1.33 -4.83
C ILE A 296 -19.20 -0.59 -3.97
N ASP A 297 -19.18 0.73 -4.06
CA ASP A 297 -18.20 1.54 -3.32
C ASP A 297 -18.50 1.53 -1.81
N ILE A 298 -19.78 1.54 -1.39
CA ILE A 298 -20.19 1.40 0.00
C ILE A 298 -19.88 -0.02 0.53
N ILE A 299 -20.18 -1.07 -0.24
CA ILE A 299 -19.86 -2.45 0.12
C ILE A 299 -18.34 -2.62 0.31
N SER A 300 -17.53 -2.03 -0.57
CA SER A 300 -16.07 -2.02 -0.43
C SER A 300 -15.62 -1.35 0.88
N CYS A 301 -16.14 -0.16 1.19
CA CYS A 301 -15.84 0.52 2.45
C CYS A 301 -16.23 -0.34 3.68
N LYS A 302 -17.42 -0.94 3.67
CA LYS A 302 -17.89 -1.85 4.72
C LYS A 302 -16.94 -3.04 4.90
N MET A 303 -16.53 -3.70 3.80
CA MET A 303 -15.61 -4.84 3.85
C MET A 303 -14.23 -4.45 4.40
N ARG A 304 -13.69 -3.31 3.97
CA ARG A 304 -12.39 -2.81 4.45
C ARG A 304 -12.45 -2.44 5.94
N LEU A 305 -13.54 -1.82 6.41
CA LEU A 305 -13.73 -1.56 7.84
C LEU A 305 -13.81 -2.86 8.64
N LYS A 306 -14.54 -3.86 8.14
CA LYS A 306 -14.60 -5.19 8.79
C LYS A 306 -13.23 -5.84 8.89
N LEU A 307 -12.40 -5.76 7.85
CA LEU A 307 -11.03 -6.27 7.89
C LEU A 307 -10.20 -5.56 8.96
N VAL A 308 -10.29 -4.23 9.07
CA VAL A 308 -9.57 -3.49 10.12
C VAL A 308 -10.02 -3.92 11.51
N ALA A 309 -11.32 -4.12 11.76
CA ALA A 309 -11.81 -4.61 13.05
C ALA A 309 -11.28 -6.01 13.38
N ASN A 310 -11.21 -6.90 12.38
CA ASN A 310 -10.62 -8.23 12.54
C ASN A 310 -9.11 -8.13 12.82
N ASP A 311 -8.37 -7.28 12.06
CA ASP A 311 -6.94 -7.04 12.26
C ASP A 311 -6.68 -6.56 13.71
N ILE A 312 -7.52 -5.66 14.26
CA ILE A 312 -7.43 -5.20 15.65
C ILE A 312 -7.65 -6.37 16.61
N SER A 313 -8.67 -7.20 16.37
CA SER A 313 -8.95 -8.36 17.23
C SER A 313 -7.80 -9.38 17.20
N LEU A 314 -7.21 -9.64 16.05
CA LEU A 314 -6.03 -10.51 15.91
C LEU A 314 -4.79 -9.89 16.58
N PHE A 315 -4.67 -8.56 16.56
CA PHE A 315 -3.54 -7.87 17.17
C PHE A 315 -3.55 -7.98 18.69
N ILE A 316 -4.72 -7.90 19.31
CA ILE A 316 -4.90 -8.01 20.77
C ILE A 316 -4.65 -9.45 21.26
N ASN A 317 -5.10 -10.45 20.49
CA ASN A 317 -4.94 -11.85 20.83
C ASN A 317 -3.47 -12.28 20.76
N GLU A 318 -3.03 -13.14 21.66
CA GLU A 318 -1.71 -13.74 21.59
C GLU A 318 -1.59 -14.66 20.37
N ASP A 319 -0.51 -14.52 19.61
CA ASP A 319 -0.10 -15.45 18.53
C ASP A 319 1.43 -15.52 18.50
N GLU A 320 1.97 -16.62 19.02
CA GLU A 320 3.41 -16.86 19.09
C GLU A 320 4.08 -16.98 17.72
N ARG A 321 3.31 -17.19 16.65
CA ARG A 321 3.83 -17.26 15.28
C ARG A 321 4.06 -15.90 14.66
N CYS A 322 3.59 -14.81 15.29
CA CYS A 322 3.67 -13.46 14.79
C CYS A 322 4.50 -12.56 15.68
N CYS A 323 5.33 -11.74 15.09
CA CYS A 323 5.92 -10.57 15.73
C CYS A 323 4.94 -9.41 15.62
N LYS A 324 4.59 -8.81 16.77
CA LYS A 324 3.75 -7.63 16.85
C LYS A 324 4.55 -6.47 17.41
N TRP A 325 4.38 -5.28 16.85
CA TRP A 325 5.04 -4.08 17.34
C TRP A 325 4.21 -2.84 17.06
N MET A 326 4.55 -1.77 17.76
CA MET A 326 4.04 -0.43 17.54
C MET A 326 5.16 0.46 17.00
N GLU A 327 4.84 1.32 16.07
CA GLU A 327 5.74 2.38 15.59
C GLU A 327 5.16 3.73 15.97
N VAL A 328 5.99 4.55 16.60
CA VAL A 328 5.65 5.94 16.89
C VAL A 328 6.59 6.84 16.10
N LYS A 329 6.00 7.70 15.28
CA LYS A 329 6.73 8.67 14.45
C LYS A 329 6.07 10.03 14.57
N ARG A 330 6.85 11.11 14.53
CA ARG A 330 6.29 12.46 14.39
C ARG A 330 5.92 12.75 12.95
N TYR A 331 4.71 13.26 12.75
CA TYR A 331 4.26 13.79 11.48
C TYR A 331 3.75 15.21 11.67
N LYS A 332 4.39 16.18 11.00
CA LYS A 332 4.10 17.61 11.20
C LYS A 332 4.11 18.04 12.68
N GLY A 333 5.07 17.50 13.44
CA GLY A 333 5.24 17.82 14.87
C GLY A 333 4.39 16.96 15.84
N ASN A 334 3.35 16.27 15.37
CA ASN A 334 2.48 15.44 16.18
C ASN A 334 2.91 13.96 16.15
N PRO A 335 2.98 13.25 17.29
CA PRO A 335 3.24 11.83 17.31
C PRO A 335 2.07 11.06 16.73
N ILE A 336 2.37 10.05 15.92
CA ILE A 336 1.40 9.12 15.31
C ILE A 336 1.83 7.72 15.64
N VAL A 337 0.88 6.91 16.13
CA VAL A 337 1.10 5.47 16.36
C VAL A 337 0.51 4.64 15.22
N ARG A 338 1.25 3.59 14.86
CA ARG A 338 0.80 2.53 13.96
C ARG A 338 1.10 1.19 14.60
N PHE A 339 0.24 0.20 14.38
CA PHE A 339 0.38 -1.15 14.89
C PHE A 339 0.66 -2.09 13.72
N PHE A 340 1.59 -3.01 13.92
CA PHE A 340 2.05 -3.94 12.91
C PHE A 340 2.04 -5.36 13.44
N SER A 341 1.68 -6.30 12.59
CA SER A 341 1.87 -7.71 12.83
C SER A 341 2.47 -8.35 11.59
N ALA A 342 3.46 -9.20 11.78
CA ALA A 342 4.07 -9.98 10.71
C ALA A 342 4.47 -11.37 11.20
N PRO A 343 4.41 -12.40 10.36
CA PRO A 343 4.84 -13.73 10.74
C PRO A 343 6.33 -13.75 11.08
N LEU A 344 6.71 -14.51 12.10
CA LEU A 344 8.12 -14.72 12.47
C LEU A 344 8.87 -15.56 11.45
N SER A 345 8.17 -16.41 10.73
CA SER A 345 8.71 -17.22 9.66
C SER A 345 7.69 -17.34 8.55
N VAL A 346 8.16 -17.22 7.33
CA VAL A 346 7.38 -17.44 6.11
C VAL A 346 7.60 -18.81 5.49
N SER A 347 8.39 -19.66 6.17
CA SER A 347 8.86 -20.94 5.66
C SER A 347 7.71 -21.87 5.26
N GLU A 348 6.71 -22.06 6.13
CA GLU A 348 5.59 -22.95 5.87
C GLU A 348 4.66 -22.39 4.79
N ASP A 349 4.49 -21.07 4.75
CA ASP A 349 3.69 -20.40 3.72
C ASP A 349 4.34 -20.54 2.36
N LEU A 350 5.65 -20.26 2.23
CA LEU A 350 6.41 -20.44 1.00
C LEU A 350 6.46 -21.91 0.58
N LYS A 351 6.63 -22.83 1.53
CA LYS A 351 6.58 -24.26 1.22
C LYS A 351 5.26 -24.62 0.53
N THR A 352 4.13 -24.27 1.14
CA THR A 352 2.81 -24.65 0.64
C THR A 352 2.41 -23.92 -0.64
N CYS A 353 2.63 -22.61 -0.74
CA CYS A 353 2.18 -21.82 -1.90
C CYS A 353 3.17 -21.83 -3.07
N LEU A 354 4.44 -22.11 -2.83
CA LEU A 354 5.49 -22.07 -3.86
C LEU A 354 6.11 -23.43 -4.12
N TYR A 355 6.78 -24.06 -3.14
CA TYR A 355 7.61 -25.25 -3.40
C TYR A 355 6.80 -26.52 -3.64
N ASP A 356 5.73 -26.75 -2.92
CA ASP A 356 4.86 -27.91 -3.11
C ASP A 356 3.99 -27.76 -4.37
N SER A 357 3.74 -26.52 -4.79
CA SER A 357 2.84 -26.19 -5.89
C SER A 357 3.50 -26.19 -7.26
N TYR A 358 4.80 -25.86 -7.34
CA TYR A 358 5.50 -25.70 -8.61
C TYR A 358 6.72 -26.62 -8.70
N LYS A 359 6.84 -27.33 -9.83
CA LYS A 359 7.95 -28.26 -10.06
C LYS A 359 9.24 -27.58 -10.42
N THR A 360 9.20 -26.43 -11.08
CA THR A 360 10.38 -25.71 -11.57
C THR A 360 10.37 -24.29 -11.03
N ILE A 361 11.33 -24.03 -10.15
CA ILE A 361 11.54 -22.71 -9.54
C ILE A 361 13.03 -22.41 -9.64
N ILE A 362 13.41 -21.25 -10.14
CA ILE A 362 14.76 -20.74 -10.20
C ILE A 362 14.82 -19.50 -9.31
N LEU A 363 15.72 -19.50 -8.34
CA LEU A 363 16.00 -18.37 -7.47
C LEU A 363 17.38 -17.84 -7.82
N THR A 364 17.49 -16.59 -8.22
CA THR A 364 18.76 -15.97 -8.60
C THR A 364 18.94 -14.62 -7.92
N SER A 365 20.17 -14.36 -7.46
CA SER A 365 20.58 -13.05 -6.94
C SER A 365 22.10 -13.03 -6.75
N ALA A 366 22.66 -11.84 -6.64
CA ALA A 366 24.08 -11.66 -6.33
C ALA A 366 24.43 -11.99 -4.87
N THR A 367 23.46 -12.09 -3.95
CA THR A 367 23.68 -12.08 -2.49
C THR A 367 22.97 -13.20 -1.72
N LEU A 368 22.74 -14.37 -2.35
CA LEU A 368 22.08 -15.51 -1.68
C LEU A 368 23.02 -16.31 -0.78
N ALA A 369 24.32 -16.29 -1.08
CA ALA A 369 25.31 -17.04 -0.35
C ALA A 369 26.11 -16.15 0.61
N ILE A 370 26.36 -16.65 1.82
CA ILE A 370 27.27 -16.05 2.82
C ILE A 370 28.42 -17.00 3.00
N GLY A 371 29.68 -16.57 2.71
CA GLY A 371 30.86 -17.39 2.84
C GLY A 371 30.79 -18.69 2.02
N LYS A 372 30.24 -18.64 0.81
CA LYS A 372 29.99 -19.79 -0.09
C LYS A 372 28.93 -20.78 0.41
N SER A 373 28.12 -20.42 1.38
CA SER A 373 27.04 -21.26 1.92
C SER A 373 25.68 -20.62 1.72
N PHE A 374 24.70 -21.38 1.26
CA PHE A 374 23.30 -20.96 1.14
C PHE A 374 22.46 -21.26 2.41
N LYS A 375 23.08 -21.78 3.47
CA LYS A 375 22.35 -22.22 4.66
C LYS A 375 21.43 -21.15 5.22
N PHE A 376 21.92 -19.94 5.44
CA PHE A 376 21.12 -18.84 5.98
C PHE A 376 19.88 -18.55 5.11
N TYR A 377 20.08 -18.45 3.79
CA TYR A 377 19.00 -18.18 2.86
C TYR A 377 17.99 -19.35 2.81
N ARG A 378 18.46 -20.61 2.77
CA ARG A 378 17.57 -21.78 2.83
C ARG A 378 16.69 -21.79 4.06
N ASP A 379 17.27 -21.47 5.20
CA ASP A 379 16.57 -21.46 6.49
C ASP A 379 15.52 -20.35 6.50
N SER A 380 15.82 -19.16 6.00
CA SER A 380 14.91 -18.01 5.98
C SER A 380 13.69 -18.20 5.07
N ILE A 381 13.85 -18.86 3.93
CA ILE A 381 12.76 -19.10 2.97
C ILE A 381 12.12 -20.49 3.05
N GLY A 382 12.54 -21.34 4.00
CA GLY A 382 11.94 -22.66 4.24
C GLY A 382 12.40 -23.79 3.31
N LEU A 383 13.44 -23.58 2.50
CA LEU A 383 14.00 -24.65 1.65
C LEU A 383 14.61 -25.81 2.45
N HIS A 384 15.01 -25.58 3.70
CA HIS A 384 15.48 -26.64 4.60
C HIS A 384 14.42 -27.71 4.90
N GLN A 385 13.13 -27.41 4.70
CA GLN A 385 12.01 -28.36 4.87
C GLN A 385 11.80 -29.25 3.63
N MET A 386 12.49 -28.94 2.52
CA MET A 386 12.37 -29.72 1.28
C MET A 386 13.40 -30.85 1.26
N PRO A 387 13.07 -32.02 0.65
CA PRO A 387 14.05 -33.08 0.44
C PRO A 387 15.26 -32.58 -0.35
N GLN A 388 16.47 -33.03 0.00
CA GLN A 388 17.72 -32.53 -0.58
C GLN A 388 17.84 -32.81 -2.10
N ASN A 389 17.20 -33.85 -2.60
CA ASN A 389 17.14 -34.17 -4.03
C ASN A 389 16.15 -33.25 -4.81
N ARG A 390 15.45 -32.35 -4.14
CA ARG A 390 14.44 -31.48 -4.75
C ARG A 390 15.03 -30.15 -5.22
N PHE A 391 16.22 -29.78 -4.76
CA PHE A 391 16.90 -28.54 -5.14
C PHE A 391 18.41 -28.75 -5.35
N SER A 392 19.02 -27.85 -6.09
CA SER A 392 20.46 -27.77 -6.28
C SER A 392 20.92 -26.32 -6.10
N GLU A 393 22.19 -26.16 -5.75
CA GLU A 393 22.82 -24.88 -5.47
C GLU A 393 23.97 -24.65 -6.41
N LEU A 394 24.12 -23.44 -6.93
CA LEU A 394 25.23 -23.08 -7.82
C LEU A 394 25.71 -21.67 -7.47
N ILE A 395 27.01 -21.53 -7.29
CA ILE A 395 27.70 -20.24 -7.16
C ILE A 395 28.49 -20.01 -8.43
N LEU A 396 28.26 -18.91 -9.08
CA LEU A 396 29.00 -18.44 -10.23
C LEU A 396 29.92 -17.29 -9.81
N ASP A 397 31.15 -17.32 -10.19
CA ASP A 397 32.08 -16.23 -9.95
C ASP A 397 31.72 -15.02 -10.84
N SER A 398 32.12 -13.84 -10.39
CA SER A 398 31.93 -12.62 -11.17
C SER A 398 32.71 -12.67 -12.48
N PRO A 399 32.13 -12.30 -13.63
CA PRO A 399 32.85 -12.17 -14.89
C PRO A 399 33.82 -10.97 -14.92
N PHE A 400 33.73 -10.08 -13.92
CA PHE A 400 34.53 -8.86 -13.86
C PHE A 400 35.82 -9.07 -13.08
N ASP A 401 36.95 -8.65 -13.64
CA ASP A 401 38.23 -8.56 -12.95
C ASP A 401 38.31 -7.25 -12.14
N PHE A 402 37.73 -7.27 -10.93
CA PHE A 402 37.66 -6.07 -10.07
C PHE A 402 39.07 -5.52 -9.72
N LYS A 403 40.10 -6.33 -9.69
CA LYS A 403 41.46 -5.85 -9.40
C LYS A 403 41.98 -4.93 -10.51
N ARG A 404 41.53 -5.13 -11.74
CA ARG A 404 41.94 -4.31 -12.89
C ARG A 404 40.90 -3.27 -13.32
N GLN A 405 39.63 -3.52 -13.05
CA GLN A 405 38.51 -2.73 -13.57
C GLN A 405 37.90 -1.77 -12.53
N ALA A 406 38.25 -1.94 -11.24
CA ALA A 406 37.69 -1.13 -10.17
C ALA A 406 38.77 -0.46 -9.32
N ILE A 407 38.53 0.79 -8.94
CA ILE A 407 39.31 1.53 -7.94
C ILE A 407 38.35 1.95 -6.83
N ILE A 408 38.69 1.63 -5.59
CA ILE A 408 37.93 2.04 -4.42
C ILE A 408 38.69 3.19 -3.77
N GLY A 409 38.07 4.38 -3.75
CA GLY A 409 38.56 5.54 -3.00
C GLY A 409 37.74 5.73 -1.73
N ILE A 410 38.40 5.81 -0.59
CA ILE A 410 37.74 6.08 0.71
C ILE A 410 38.29 7.39 1.22
N PRO A 411 37.50 8.48 1.20
CA PRO A 411 37.91 9.74 1.79
C PRO A 411 37.99 9.57 3.32
N THR A 412 39.10 9.99 3.90
CA THR A 412 39.37 9.91 5.35
C THR A 412 39.25 11.24 6.05
N ASP A 413 39.01 12.32 5.28
CA ASP A 413 38.93 13.72 5.70
C ASP A 413 37.48 14.24 5.70
N ILE A 414 36.48 13.35 5.82
CA ILE A 414 35.07 13.71 5.95
C ILE A 414 34.67 13.64 7.42
N SER A 415 33.97 14.66 7.89
CA SER A 415 33.36 14.71 9.22
C SER A 415 32.37 13.55 9.41
N GLU A 416 32.08 13.15 10.64
CA GLU A 416 31.10 12.13 10.93
C GLU A 416 29.65 12.57 10.57
N PRO A 417 28.76 11.63 10.22
CA PRO A 417 27.39 11.97 9.77
C PRO A 417 26.55 12.82 10.72
N LYS A 418 26.93 12.88 12.02
CA LYS A 418 26.24 13.67 13.04
C LYS A 418 26.85 15.07 13.26
N GLU A 419 27.99 15.36 12.67
CA GLU A 419 28.69 16.61 12.82
C GLU A 419 28.20 17.64 11.80
N SER A 420 28.31 18.91 12.16
CA SER A 420 27.92 20.06 11.30
C SER A 420 28.75 20.15 10.02
N GLY A 421 29.98 19.65 10.04
CA GLY A 421 30.92 19.62 8.89
C GLY A 421 30.55 18.58 7.84
N TYR A 422 29.74 17.56 8.17
CA TYR A 422 29.48 16.41 7.30
C TYR A 422 28.88 16.79 5.92
N VAL A 423 27.82 17.60 5.90
CA VAL A 423 27.17 18.02 4.66
C VAL A 423 28.09 18.90 3.78
N PRO A 424 28.82 19.90 4.30
CA PRO A 424 29.83 20.63 3.55
C PRO A 424 30.93 19.74 2.96
N ASP A 425 31.42 18.76 3.73
CA ASP A 425 32.46 17.86 3.27
C ASP A 425 31.97 16.95 2.15
N LEU A 426 30.73 16.42 2.26
CA LEU A 426 30.08 15.67 1.20
C LEU A 426 29.92 16.51 -0.07
N GLU A 427 29.44 17.74 0.05
CA GLU A 427 29.28 18.68 -1.07
C GLU A 427 30.58 18.85 -1.84
N LYS A 428 31.69 19.13 -1.13
CA LYS A 428 33.03 19.27 -1.70
C LYS A 428 33.49 18.00 -2.42
N ASN A 429 33.34 16.84 -1.77
CA ASN A 429 33.82 15.57 -2.32
C ASN A 429 33.00 15.11 -3.52
N ILE A 430 31.65 15.33 -3.51
CA ILE A 430 30.80 15.02 -4.63
C ILE A 430 31.18 15.85 -5.85
N LEU A 431 31.34 17.18 -5.70
CA LEU A 431 31.73 18.05 -6.82
C LEU A 431 33.07 17.61 -7.44
N LYS A 432 34.06 17.38 -6.58
CA LYS A 432 35.36 16.91 -7.05
C LYS A 432 35.26 15.57 -7.80
N THR A 433 34.40 14.66 -7.33
CA THR A 433 34.17 13.37 -7.99
C THR A 433 33.49 13.55 -9.36
N VAL A 434 32.48 14.45 -9.43
CA VAL A 434 31.80 14.78 -10.68
C VAL A 434 32.74 15.42 -11.70
N GLU A 435 33.65 16.30 -11.27
CA GLU A 435 34.67 16.90 -12.13
C GLU A 435 35.63 15.84 -12.68
N ILE A 436 36.20 14.98 -11.79
CA ILE A 436 37.15 13.93 -12.16
C ILE A 436 36.49 12.91 -13.12
N SER A 437 35.24 12.53 -12.86
CA SER A 437 34.49 11.59 -13.68
C SER A 437 33.90 12.21 -14.95
N GLN A 438 34.05 13.52 -15.16
CA GLN A 438 33.47 14.27 -16.27
C GLN A 438 31.94 14.08 -16.34
N GLY A 439 31.26 14.17 -15.21
CA GLY A 439 29.81 14.00 -15.09
C GLY A 439 29.33 12.55 -15.10
N ARG A 440 30.21 11.55 -15.27
CA ARG A 440 29.84 10.12 -15.27
C ARG A 440 29.80 9.56 -13.84
N ALA A 441 28.91 10.12 -13.03
CA ALA A 441 28.80 9.79 -11.60
C ALA A 441 27.38 9.36 -11.25
N LEU A 442 27.26 8.23 -10.54
CA LEU A 442 26.03 7.80 -9.86
C LEU A 442 26.26 7.95 -8.35
N ILE A 443 25.47 8.80 -7.70
CA ILE A 443 25.60 9.07 -6.27
C ILE A 443 24.44 8.41 -5.53
N LEU A 444 24.76 7.49 -4.60
CA LEU A 444 23.78 6.77 -3.79
C LEU A 444 23.68 7.40 -2.40
N PHE A 445 22.46 7.64 -1.95
CA PHE A 445 22.16 8.22 -0.64
C PHE A 445 21.43 7.23 0.25
N THR A 446 21.68 7.33 1.56
CA THR A 446 20.98 6.52 2.58
C THR A 446 19.65 7.16 3.03
N SER A 447 19.38 8.40 2.67
CA SER A 447 18.11 9.08 2.99
C SER A 447 17.70 10.08 1.91
N TYR A 448 16.39 10.19 1.69
CA TYR A 448 15.82 11.19 0.77
C TYR A 448 16.08 12.64 1.24
N SER A 449 16.08 12.87 2.55
CA SER A 449 16.34 14.22 3.09
C SER A 449 17.74 14.72 2.77
N LEU A 450 18.74 13.83 2.84
CA LEU A 450 20.12 14.16 2.46
C LEU A 450 20.24 14.34 0.94
N LEU A 451 19.59 13.49 0.15
CA LEU A 451 19.50 13.65 -1.31
C LEU A 451 18.92 15.01 -1.69
N ASP A 452 17.77 15.37 -1.10
CA ASP A 452 17.08 16.64 -1.42
C ASP A 452 17.93 17.86 -1.04
N ASN A 453 18.54 17.83 0.15
CA ASN A 453 19.40 18.93 0.62
C ASN A 453 20.61 19.12 -0.30
N LEU A 454 21.34 18.05 -0.60
CA LEU A 454 22.52 18.12 -1.46
C LEU A 454 22.18 18.43 -2.91
N TYR A 455 21.08 17.91 -3.43
CA TYR A 455 20.63 18.22 -4.78
C TYR A 455 20.40 19.72 -4.97
N LEU A 456 19.67 20.37 -4.06
CA LEU A 456 19.41 21.82 -4.14
C LEU A 456 20.68 22.66 -4.14
N LYS A 457 21.76 22.19 -3.50
CA LYS A 457 23.05 22.89 -3.43
C LYS A 457 23.96 22.60 -4.62
N LEU A 458 23.92 21.35 -5.11
CA LEU A 458 24.86 20.85 -6.10
C LEU A 458 24.39 21.02 -7.54
N GLU A 459 23.08 20.94 -7.80
CA GLU A 459 22.50 21.02 -9.15
C GLU A 459 22.94 22.30 -9.88
N PRO A 460 22.86 23.53 -9.31
CA PRO A 460 23.29 24.73 -10.02
C PRO A 460 24.79 24.72 -10.35
N ARG A 461 25.61 24.16 -9.45
CA ARG A 461 27.08 24.09 -9.62
C ARG A 461 27.48 23.06 -10.66
N ILE A 462 26.81 21.89 -10.66
CA ILE A 462 27.05 20.82 -11.63
C ILE A 462 26.60 21.27 -13.04
N THR A 463 25.48 22.00 -13.12
CA THR A 463 25.00 22.59 -14.39
C THR A 463 25.95 23.64 -14.93
N GLN A 464 26.57 24.48 -14.07
CA GLN A 464 27.61 25.44 -14.48
C GLN A 464 28.86 24.74 -15.04
N LEU A 465 29.17 23.52 -14.60
CA LEU A 465 30.24 22.70 -15.17
C LEU A 465 29.87 22.08 -16.52
N GLY A 466 28.63 22.28 -17.00
CA GLY A 466 28.15 21.75 -18.28
C GLY A 466 27.57 20.34 -18.19
N TYR A 467 27.29 19.82 -16.98
CA TYR A 467 26.74 18.49 -16.79
C TYR A 467 25.26 18.55 -16.39
N THR A 468 24.47 17.56 -16.88
CA THR A 468 23.07 17.38 -16.47
C THR A 468 23.01 16.66 -15.12
N CYS A 469 22.25 17.21 -14.18
CA CYS A 469 22.02 16.61 -12.87
C CYS A 469 20.60 16.06 -12.79
N LEU A 470 20.46 14.75 -12.59
CA LEU A 470 19.19 14.06 -12.49
C LEU A 470 19.00 13.58 -11.04
N LYS A 471 17.76 13.66 -10.55
CA LYS A 471 17.42 13.25 -9.17
C LYS A 471 16.24 12.26 -9.18
N GLN A 472 16.35 11.20 -8.41
CA GLN A 472 15.24 10.27 -8.19
C GLN A 472 14.00 11.00 -7.66
N GLY A 473 12.86 10.80 -8.30
CA GLY A 473 11.57 11.38 -7.90
C GLY A 473 11.21 12.73 -8.53
N MET A 474 12.08 13.33 -9.36
CA MET A 474 11.74 14.55 -10.13
C MET A 474 11.06 14.23 -11.45
N ASP A 475 11.52 13.19 -12.14
CA ASP A 475 11.02 12.80 -13.45
C ASP A 475 10.45 11.38 -13.46
N ASN A 476 9.67 11.10 -14.49
CA ASN A 476 9.20 9.75 -14.75
C ASN A 476 10.41 8.85 -15.04
N ARG A 477 10.36 7.58 -14.59
CA ARG A 477 11.41 6.56 -14.81
C ARG A 477 11.82 6.38 -16.28
N HIS A 478 10.99 6.81 -17.22
CA HIS A 478 11.28 6.76 -18.66
C HIS A 478 12.04 8.01 -19.16
N SER A 479 12.15 9.05 -18.35
CA SER A 479 12.89 10.29 -18.66
C SER A 479 14.28 10.31 -17.99
N LEU A 480 14.51 9.44 -17.02
CA LEU A 480 15.80 9.14 -16.39
C LEU A 480 16.50 8.01 -17.13
#